data_7419d4df9b61489510429aa2281a32ec
#
_entry.id   7419d4df9b61489510429aa2281a32ec
#
_cell.length_a   1.000
_cell.length_b   1.000
_cell.length_c   1.000
_cell.angle_alpha   90.00
_cell.angle_beta   90.00
_cell.angle_gamma   90.00
#
_symmetry.space_group_name_H-M   'P 1'
#
loop_
_entity.id
_entity.type
_entity.pdbx_description
1 polymer ?
#
loop_
_entity_poly.entity_id
_entity_poly.type
_entity_poly.pdbx_seq_one_letter_code
_entity_poly.pdbx_strand_id
1 'polypeptide(L)'
;LAETILHHDKLYHAADDVAQPEISDADYDALIALNLEIENAFPDLVRHDSPSARVGTAGIAVLASSGHFAKITHSQPMLSLGNAFNADDVSDFTDRIKRFLSLADDETIVMTAEPKIDGLSLSLRYEGGELQYAATRGNGTEGEDVTQNVKTIADLPHHLGAGLPDVFEVRGEVY
;
A
#
# COMPACT_ATOMS: atom_id res chain seq x y z
N LEU A 1 17.79 -14.25 -8.48
CA LEU A 1 17.24 -13.14 -7.71
C LEU A 1 15.71 -13.14 -7.82
N ALA A 2 15.11 -12.95 -9.01
CA ALA A 2 13.66 -12.91 -9.18
C ALA A 2 12.95 -14.18 -8.64
N GLU A 3 13.51 -15.37 -8.84
CA GLU A 3 12.98 -16.63 -8.30
C GLU A 3 13.06 -16.67 -6.76
N THR A 4 14.11 -16.13 -6.18
CA THR A 4 14.29 -16.02 -4.72
C THR A 4 13.23 -15.08 -4.13
N ILE A 5 13.03 -13.93 -4.74
CA ILE A 5 11.99 -12.97 -4.33
C ILE A 5 10.60 -13.61 -4.41
N LEU A 6 10.26 -14.27 -5.52
CA LEU A 6 8.98 -14.95 -5.69
C LEU A 6 8.78 -16.12 -4.71
N HIS A 7 9.87 -16.77 -4.26
CA HIS A 7 9.81 -17.79 -3.23
C HIS A 7 9.43 -17.19 -1.88
N HIS A 8 10.13 -16.13 -1.45
CA HIS A 8 9.85 -15.45 -0.17
C HIS A 8 8.47 -14.74 -0.19
N ASP A 9 8.07 -14.20 -1.31
CA ASP A 9 6.73 -13.63 -1.52
C ASP A 9 5.62 -14.68 -1.27
N LYS A 10 5.81 -15.90 -1.79
CA LYS A 10 4.88 -17.01 -1.53
C LYS A 10 4.83 -17.43 -0.06
N LEU A 11 5.98 -17.46 0.63
CA LEU A 11 6.04 -17.80 2.06
C LEU A 11 5.36 -16.74 2.92
N TYR A 12 5.58 -15.47 2.60
CA TYR A 12 4.99 -14.34 3.33
C TYR A 12 3.45 -14.29 3.18
N HIS A 13 2.94 -14.64 1.99
CA HIS A 13 1.50 -14.61 1.69
C HIS A 13 0.81 -15.96 1.81
N ALA A 14 1.50 -17.02 2.26
CA ALA A 14 0.88 -18.32 2.48
C ALA A 14 -0.15 -18.22 3.64
N ALA A 15 -1.39 -18.54 3.34
CA ALA A 15 -2.51 -18.45 4.30
C ALA A 15 -2.50 -19.56 5.38
N ASP A 16 -1.53 -20.48 5.31
CA ASP A 16 -1.43 -21.59 6.26
C ASP A 16 -0.43 -21.23 7.36
N ASP A 17 -0.81 -21.42 8.61
CA ASP A 17 -0.02 -21.24 9.85
C ASP A 17 1.35 -21.99 9.88
N VAL A 18 1.72 -22.66 8.81
CA VAL A 18 2.92 -23.51 8.73
C VAL A 18 4.09 -22.81 8.02
N ALA A 19 3.84 -21.82 7.19
CA ALA A 19 4.89 -21.12 6.43
C ALA A 19 5.27 -19.83 7.16
N GLN A 20 6.41 -19.85 7.87
CA GLN A 20 6.99 -18.64 8.44
C GLN A 20 7.98 -18.01 7.45
N PRO A 21 8.11 -16.65 7.44
CA PRO A 21 9.15 -15.99 6.66
C PRO A 21 10.54 -16.55 7.01
N GLU A 22 11.33 -16.91 5.99
CA GLU A 22 12.68 -17.43 6.16
C GLU A 22 13.72 -16.32 6.28
N ILE A 23 13.36 -15.11 5.89
CA ILE A 23 14.22 -13.91 5.95
C ILE A 23 13.46 -12.77 6.63
N SER A 24 14.22 -11.78 7.12
CA SER A 24 13.61 -10.56 7.67
C SER A 24 13.01 -9.66 6.59
N ASP A 25 12.08 -8.79 6.96
CA ASP A 25 11.50 -7.79 6.05
C ASP A 25 12.60 -6.91 5.43
N ALA A 26 13.63 -6.55 6.21
CA ALA A 26 14.75 -5.76 5.73
C ALA A 26 15.57 -6.51 4.65
N ASP A 27 15.79 -7.82 4.81
CA ASP A 27 16.49 -8.64 3.81
C ASP A 27 15.62 -8.80 2.56
N TYR A 28 14.31 -8.97 2.71
CA TYR A 28 13.37 -9.03 1.59
C TYR A 28 13.36 -7.72 0.80
N ASP A 29 13.26 -6.58 1.47
CA ASP A 29 13.30 -5.27 0.85
C ASP A 29 14.62 -5.00 0.11
N ALA A 30 15.74 -5.47 0.68
CA ALA A 30 17.04 -5.39 0.01
C ALA A 30 17.09 -6.20 -1.30
N LEU A 31 16.45 -7.39 -1.34
CA LEU A 31 16.33 -8.19 -2.56
C LEU A 31 15.48 -7.47 -3.63
N ILE A 32 14.37 -6.84 -3.23
CA ILE A 32 13.51 -6.05 -4.12
C ILE A 32 14.28 -4.85 -4.69
N ALA A 33 15.00 -4.10 -3.84
CA ALA A 33 15.80 -2.96 -4.25
C ALA A 33 16.89 -3.36 -5.27
N LEU A 34 17.61 -4.45 -4.99
CA LEU A 34 18.62 -4.97 -5.90
C LEU A 34 18.02 -5.43 -7.24
N ASN A 35 16.83 -6.04 -7.23
CA ASN A 35 16.14 -6.43 -8.46
C ASN A 35 15.80 -5.22 -9.33
N LEU A 36 15.26 -4.16 -8.71
CA LEU A 36 14.96 -2.90 -9.39
C LEU A 36 16.20 -2.23 -9.96
N GLU A 37 17.31 -2.24 -9.22
CA GLU A 37 18.59 -1.69 -9.68
C GLU A 37 19.09 -2.42 -10.93
N ILE A 38 19.05 -3.75 -10.93
CA ILE A 38 19.43 -4.59 -12.07
C ILE A 38 18.51 -4.33 -13.27
N GLU A 39 17.21 -4.26 -13.08
CA GLU A 39 16.24 -4.02 -14.14
C GLU A 39 16.37 -2.62 -14.74
N ASN A 40 16.67 -1.61 -13.94
CA ASN A 40 16.96 -0.26 -14.41
C ASN A 40 18.29 -0.18 -15.21
N ALA A 41 19.30 -0.94 -14.78
CA ALA A 41 20.59 -1.00 -15.48
C ALA A 41 20.50 -1.79 -16.81
N PHE A 42 19.60 -2.78 -16.88
CA PHE A 42 19.46 -3.70 -18.02
C PHE A 42 17.99 -3.86 -18.43
N PRO A 43 17.33 -2.82 -18.99
CA PRO A 43 15.88 -2.84 -19.32
C PRO A 43 15.51 -3.97 -20.30
N ASP A 44 16.40 -4.33 -21.20
CA ASP A 44 16.19 -5.40 -22.20
C ASP A 44 16.16 -6.81 -21.59
N LEU A 45 16.60 -6.96 -20.33
CA LEU A 45 16.63 -8.24 -19.60
C LEU A 45 15.49 -8.37 -18.59
N VAL A 46 14.61 -7.38 -18.50
CA VAL A 46 13.45 -7.43 -17.59
C VAL A 46 12.55 -8.61 -17.96
N ARG A 47 12.33 -9.48 -17.01
CA ARG A 47 11.47 -10.67 -17.19
C ARG A 47 10.01 -10.26 -17.25
N HIS A 48 9.22 -10.91 -18.08
CA HIS A 48 7.77 -10.72 -18.15
C HIS A 48 7.04 -11.09 -16.84
N ASP A 49 7.65 -11.93 -16.00
CA ASP A 49 7.16 -12.35 -14.69
C ASP A 49 7.94 -11.72 -13.53
N SER A 50 8.60 -10.57 -13.77
CA SER A 50 9.39 -9.88 -12.76
C SER A 50 8.57 -9.56 -11.51
N PRO A 51 9.16 -9.77 -10.30
CA PRO A 51 8.55 -9.35 -9.05
C PRO A 51 8.25 -7.85 -9.01
N SER A 52 9.06 -7.02 -9.65
CA SER A 52 8.87 -5.57 -9.70
C SER A 52 7.63 -5.12 -10.50
N ALA A 53 7.19 -5.96 -11.46
CA ALA A 53 5.95 -5.72 -12.22
C ALA A 53 4.69 -6.16 -11.44
N ARG A 54 4.86 -6.86 -10.34
CA ARG A 54 3.78 -7.41 -9.51
C ARG A 54 3.76 -6.72 -8.15
N VAL A 55 3.12 -5.59 -8.06
CA VAL A 55 2.82 -5.00 -6.73
C VAL A 55 1.83 -5.91 -6.03
N GLY A 56 2.31 -6.71 -5.06
CA GLY A 56 1.46 -7.42 -4.09
C GLY A 56 0.42 -8.42 -4.64
N THR A 57 0.56 -8.90 -5.90
CA THR A 57 -0.52 -9.63 -6.57
C THR A 57 -0.53 -11.15 -6.36
N ALA A 58 0.51 -11.75 -5.80
CA ALA A 58 0.55 -13.21 -5.62
C ALA A 58 -0.43 -13.68 -4.52
N GLY A 59 -0.60 -12.92 -3.44
CA GLY A 59 -1.62 -13.20 -2.40
C GLY A 59 -3.05 -12.92 -2.87
N ILE A 60 -3.22 -11.88 -3.70
CA ILE A 60 -4.53 -11.48 -4.21
C ILE A 60 -5.09 -12.50 -5.23
N ALA A 61 -4.25 -13.14 -6.04
CA ALA A 61 -4.70 -14.13 -7.01
C ALA A 61 -5.27 -15.40 -6.35
N VAL A 62 -4.76 -15.80 -5.17
CA VAL A 62 -5.28 -16.93 -4.41
C VAL A 62 -6.59 -16.56 -3.69
N LEU A 63 -6.70 -15.33 -3.20
CA LEU A 63 -7.94 -14.82 -2.56
C LEU A 63 -9.00 -14.42 -3.60
N ALA A 64 -8.60 -13.95 -4.78
CA ALA A 64 -9.53 -13.65 -5.88
C ALA A 64 -10.21 -14.92 -6.43
N SER A 65 -9.62 -16.10 -6.25
CA SER A 65 -10.25 -17.37 -6.60
C SER A 65 -11.27 -17.85 -5.57
N SER A 66 -11.31 -17.29 -4.37
CA SER A 66 -12.27 -17.62 -3.30
C SER A 66 -13.59 -16.81 -3.34
N GLY A 67 -13.75 -15.90 -4.27
CA GLY A 67 -15.05 -15.42 -4.77
C GLY A 67 -16.00 -14.73 -3.77
N HIS A 68 -15.52 -14.10 -2.70
CA HIS A 68 -16.40 -13.62 -1.62
C HIS A 68 -16.56 -12.09 -1.51
N PHE A 69 -15.68 -11.28 -2.12
CA PHE A 69 -15.78 -9.83 -2.03
C PHE A 69 -15.90 -9.18 -3.41
N ALA A 70 -16.85 -8.27 -3.55
CA ALA A 70 -16.93 -7.41 -4.74
C ALA A 70 -15.71 -6.48 -4.82
N LYS A 71 -15.35 -6.05 -6.02
CA LYS A 71 -14.26 -5.08 -6.21
C LYS A 71 -14.84 -3.67 -6.28
N ILE A 72 -14.12 -2.75 -5.67
CA ILE A 72 -14.40 -1.32 -5.69
C ILE A 72 -13.20 -0.60 -6.30
N THR A 73 -13.45 0.20 -7.34
CA THR A 73 -12.45 1.10 -7.91
C THR A 73 -12.36 2.36 -7.06
N HIS A 74 -11.15 2.70 -6.62
CA HIS A 74 -10.92 3.90 -5.82
C HIS A 74 -11.13 5.17 -6.66
N SER A 75 -11.83 6.16 -6.09
CA SER A 75 -12.02 7.48 -6.72
C SER A 75 -10.69 8.23 -6.87
N GLN A 76 -9.79 8.01 -5.94
CA GLN A 76 -8.39 8.46 -5.97
C GLN A 76 -7.48 7.28 -5.66
N PRO A 77 -6.39 7.07 -6.40
CA PRO A 77 -5.48 5.95 -6.13
C PRO A 77 -4.94 5.95 -4.70
N MET A 78 -4.82 4.78 -4.10
CA MET A 78 -4.18 4.56 -2.80
C MET A 78 -2.69 4.25 -3.03
N LEU A 79 -1.91 5.32 -3.21
CA LEU A 79 -0.48 5.23 -3.49
C LEU A 79 0.33 4.85 -2.24
N SER A 80 1.53 4.32 -2.45
CA SER A 80 2.53 4.06 -1.41
C SER A 80 3.67 5.06 -1.52
N LEU A 81 4.33 5.34 -0.40
CA LEU A 81 5.62 6.04 -0.37
C LEU A 81 6.75 5.00 -0.46
N GLY A 82 7.91 5.44 -0.97
CA GLY A 82 9.11 4.62 -0.93
C GLY A 82 9.64 4.48 0.50
N ASN A 83 10.41 3.40 0.72
CA ASN A 83 11.09 3.19 1.99
C ASN A 83 12.31 4.10 2.12
N ALA A 84 12.68 4.43 3.35
CA ALA A 84 13.92 5.10 3.71
C ALA A 84 14.59 4.30 4.83
N PHE A 85 15.84 3.88 4.62
CA PHE A 85 16.57 3.02 5.56
C PHE A 85 17.67 3.78 6.30
N ASN A 86 18.01 4.98 5.84
CA ASN A 86 19.08 5.81 6.39
C ASN A 86 18.77 7.30 6.20
N ALA A 87 19.65 8.15 6.74
CA ALA A 87 19.49 9.60 6.68
C ALA A 87 19.60 10.16 5.25
N ASP A 88 20.39 9.51 4.39
CA ASP A 88 20.58 9.95 3.01
C ASP A 88 19.29 9.74 2.21
N ASP A 89 18.58 8.62 2.41
CA ASP A 89 17.29 8.37 1.77
C ASP A 89 16.25 9.43 2.14
N VAL A 90 16.26 9.90 3.41
CA VAL A 90 15.38 10.98 3.88
C VAL A 90 15.76 12.31 3.22
N SER A 91 17.06 12.57 3.09
CA SER A 91 17.57 13.76 2.40
C SER A 91 17.13 13.77 0.93
N ASP A 92 17.34 12.66 0.23
CA ASP A 92 16.92 12.50 -1.16
C ASP A 92 15.39 12.65 -1.34
N PHE A 93 14.62 12.19 -0.38
CA PHE A 93 13.16 12.36 -0.38
C PHE A 93 12.79 13.84 -0.27
N THR A 94 13.41 14.59 0.64
CA THR A 94 13.17 16.02 0.80
C THR A 94 13.59 16.80 -0.44
N ASP A 95 14.72 16.45 -1.04
CA ASP A 95 15.20 17.08 -2.27
C ASP A 95 14.28 16.83 -3.47
N ARG A 96 13.70 15.62 -3.56
CA ARG A 96 12.67 15.32 -4.57
C ARG A 96 11.43 16.20 -4.39
N ILE A 97 10.96 16.39 -3.13
CA ILE A 97 9.83 17.28 -2.84
C ILE A 97 10.16 18.72 -3.26
N LYS A 98 11.33 19.23 -2.89
CA LYS A 98 11.76 20.59 -3.27
C LYS A 98 11.76 20.77 -4.78
N ARG A 99 12.34 19.83 -5.52
CA ARG A 99 12.35 19.85 -7.00
C ARG A 99 10.94 19.80 -7.58
N PHE A 100 10.08 18.93 -7.06
CA PHE A 100 8.70 18.79 -7.55
C PHE A 100 7.88 20.06 -7.34
N LEU A 101 8.04 20.71 -6.18
CA LEU A 101 7.33 21.93 -5.82
C LEU A 101 8.03 23.20 -6.31
N SER A 102 9.21 23.07 -6.95
CA SER A 102 10.06 24.21 -7.39
C SER A 102 10.41 25.16 -6.23
N LEU A 103 10.69 24.60 -5.04
CA LEU A 103 11.11 25.34 -3.86
C LEU A 103 12.61 25.67 -3.92
N ALA A 104 13.01 26.74 -3.24
CA ALA A 104 14.43 27.08 -3.07
C ALA A 104 15.13 26.06 -2.14
N ASP A 105 16.45 25.88 -2.32
CA ASP A 105 17.23 24.90 -1.55
C ASP A 105 17.22 25.19 -0.05
N ASP A 106 17.13 26.45 0.35
CA ASP A 106 17.07 26.91 1.73
C ASP A 106 15.65 26.92 2.33
N GLU A 107 14.64 26.58 1.52
CA GLU A 107 13.26 26.52 2.01
C GLU A 107 13.03 25.30 2.90
N THR A 108 12.39 25.54 4.03
CA THR A 108 12.11 24.48 5.02
C THR A 108 10.83 23.73 4.66
N ILE A 109 10.92 22.41 4.56
CA ILE A 109 9.77 21.54 4.44
C ILE A 109 9.33 21.11 5.85
N VAL A 110 8.09 21.40 6.20
CA VAL A 110 7.49 20.91 7.45
C VAL A 110 6.95 19.50 7.21
N MET A 111 7.38 18.55 8.02
CA MET A 111 6.95 17.15 7.95
C MET A 111 6.39 16.68 9.28
N THR A 112 5.42 15.77 9.23
CA THR A 112 4.93 15.01 10.38
C THR A 112 5.55 13.63 10.34
N ALA A 113 6.09 13.18 11.48
CA ALA A 113 6.58 11.81 11.67
C ALA A 113 5.56 11.04 12.51
N GLU A 114 5.13 9.91 12.02
CA GLU A 114 4.12 9.06 12.66
C GLU A 114 4.60 7.61 12.71
N PRO A 115 4.23 6.82 13.75
CA PRO A 115 4.44 5.38 13.72
C PRO A 115 3.74 4.76 12.51
N LYS A 116 4.44 3.89 11.78
CA LYS A 116 3.81 3.07 10.75
C LYS A 116 3.12 1.89 11.42
N ILE A 117 1.81 2.01 11.57
CA ILE A 117 1.00 0.93 12.13
C ILE A 117 0.92 -0.20 11.08
N ASP A 118 1.07 -1.41 11.56
CA ASP A 118 0.90 -2.62 10.75
C ASP A 118 -0.53 -3.13 10.89
N GLY A 119 -1.23 -3.21 9.76
CA GLY A 119 -2.63 -3.55 9.70
C GLY A 119 -3.16 -3.60 8.28
N LEU A 120 -4.47 -3.41 8.14
CA LEU A 120 -5.15 -3.39 6.85
C LEU A 120 -5.56 -1.97 6.47
N SER A 121 -4.96 -1.45 5.40
CA SER A 121 -5.31 -0.13 4.88
C SER A 121 -6.70 -0.12 4.27
N LEU A 122 -7.52 0.83 4.70
CA LEU A 122 -8.89 1.01 4.24
C LEU A 122 -9.12 2.41 3.64
N SER A 123 -10.01 2.46 2.66
CA SER A 123 -10.68 3.67 2.18
C SER A 123 -12.16 3.58 2.55
N LEU A 124 -12.64 4.57 3.28
CA LEU A 124 -14.03 4.70 3.72
C LEU A 124 -14.67 5.86 2.95
N ARG A 125 -15.78 5.61 2.28
CA ARG A 125 -16.52 6.64 1.56
C ARG A 125 -17.85 6.92 2.22
N TYR A 126 -18.08 8.20 2.50
CA TYR A 126 -19.33 8.73 3.02
C TYR A 126 -19.98 9.64 1.98
N GLU A 127 -21.29 9.54 1.84
CA GLU A 127 -22.10 10.42 1.00
C GLU A 127 -23.29 10.93 1.82
N GLY A 128 -23.51 12.23 1.84
CA GLY A 128 -24.52 12.86 2.70
C GLY A 128 -24.37 12.54 4.19
N GLY A 129 -23.13 12.25 4.63
CA GLY A 129 -22.82 11.85 6.00
C GLY A 129 -22.99 10.34 6.28
N GLU A 130 -23.48 9.54 5.34
CA GLU A 130 -23.70 8.10 5.51
C GLU A 130 -22.53 7.29 4.94
N LEU A 131 -22.06 6.25 5.67
CA LEU A 131 -21.06 5.31 5.15
C LEU A 131 -21.66 4.49 4.01
N GLN A 132 -21.17 4.73 2.79
CA GLN A 132 -21.60 4.03 1.58
C GLN A 132 -20.85 2.73 1.39
N TYR A 133 -19.52 2.80 1.43
CA TYR A 133 -18.67 1.62 1.33
C TYR A 133 -17.33 1.79 2.05
N ALA A 134 -16.72 0.65 2.32
CA ALA A 134 -15.34 0.53 2.75
C ALA A 134 -14.60 -0.44 1.83
N ALA A 135 -13.43 -0.05 1.35
CA ALA A 135 -12.62 -0.87 0.47
C ALA A 135 -11.19 -1.02 1.00
N THR A 136 -10.61 -2.21 0.84
CA THR A 136 -9.18 -2.42 1.08
C THR A 136 -8.36 -1.64 0.06
N ARG A 137 -7.06 -1.39 0.34
CA ARG A 137 -6.16 -0.75 -0.63
C ARG A 137 -6.07 -1.54 -1.93
N GLY A 138 -6.03 -2.88 -1.84
CA GLY A 138 -5.82 -3.75 -3.00
C GLY A 138 -4.53 -3.40 -3.75
N ASN A 139 -4.61 -3.29 -5.07
CA ASN A 139 -3.49 -2.89 -5.93
C ASN A 139 -3.29 -1.36 -6.03
N GLY A 140 -3.99 -0.59 -5.20
CA GLY A 140 -3.97 0.87 -5.20
C GLY A 140 -4.98 1.53 -6.14
N THR A 141 -5.49 0.82 -7.14
CA THR A 141 -6.55 1.29 -8.06
C THR A 141 -7.90 0.63 -7.73
N GLU A 142 -7.87 -0.66 -7.39
CA GLU A 142 -9.03 -1.44 -7.00
C GLU A 142 -8.76 -2.18 -5.70
N GLY A 143 -9.73 -2.16 -4.78
CA GLY A 143 -9.73 -2.90 -3.53
C GLY A 143 -10.94 -3.83 -3.42
N GLU A 144 -11.00 -4.59 -2.34
CA GLU A 144 -12.13 -5.45 -2.01
C GLU A 144 -13.15 -4.69 -1.17
N ASP A 145 -14.43 -4.90 -1.46
CA ASP A 145 -15.53 -4.37 -0.66
C ASP A 145 -15.61 -5.08 0.69
N VAL A 146 -15.20 -4.42 1.73
CA VAL A 146 -15.25 -4.90 3.11
C VAL A 146 -16.26 -4.13 3.97
N THR A 147 -17.23 -3.50 3.34
CA THR A 147 -18.22 -2.63 4.00
C THR A 147 -18.92 -3.34 5.15
N GLN A 148 -19.32 -4.60 4.97
CA GLN A 148 -20.01 -5.33 6.02
C GLN A 148 -19.10 -5.68 7.22
N ASN A 149 -17.82 -5.96 6.93
CA ASN A 149 -16.81 -6.20 7.97
C ASN A 149 -16.55 -4.94 8.78
N VAL A 150 -16.36 -3.82 8.10
CA VAL A 150 -16.10 -2.52 8.72
C VAL A 150 -17.26 -2.05 9.61
N LYS A 151 -18.50 -2.38 9.25
CA LYS A 151 -19.68 -2.09 10.07
C LYS A 151 -19.69 -2.81 11.42
N THR A 152 -18.85 -3.82 11.62
CA THR A 152 -18.70 -4.49 12.93
C THR A 152 -17.72 -3.79 13.86
N ILE A 153 -16.97 -2.79 13.38
CA ILE A 153 -16.01 -2.03 14.17
C ILE A 153 -16.77 -0.97 14.96
N ALA A 154 -16.79 -1.13 16.28
CA ALA A 154 -17.60 -0.28 17.17
C ALA A 154 -17.17 1.20 17.17
N ASP A 155 -15.88 1.46 17.01
CA ASP A 155 -15.32 2.82 17.05
C ASP A 155 -15.43 3.55 15.71
N LEU A 156 -15.91 2.89 14.66
CA LEU A 156 -16.03 3.48 13.34
C LEU A 156 -17.44 4.11 13.18
N PRO A 157 -17.54 5.43 12.96
CA PRO A 157 -18.83 6.07 12.78
C PRO A 157 -19.45 5.70 11.42
N HIS A 158 -20.67 5.16 11.46
CA HIS A 158 -21.44 4.90 10.24
C HIS A 158 -22.14 6.17 9.72
N HIS A 159 -22.30 7.17 10.60
CA HIS A 159 -22.90 8.46 10.30
C HIS A 159 -21.99 9.57 10.79
N LEU A 160 -21.68 10.50 9.91
CA LEU A 160 -20.90 11.69 10.22
C LEU A 160 -21.82 12.86 10.54
N GLY A 161 -21.37 13.73 11.44
CA GLY A 161 -22.12 14.94 11.80
C GLY A 161 -22.25 15.97 10.66
N ALA A 162 -23.11 16.97 10.86
CA ALA A 162 -23.31 18.04 9.89
C ALA A 162 -22.05 18.91 9.71
N GLY A 163 -21.93 19.52 8.52
CA GLY A 163 -20.85 20.47 8.20
C GLY A 163 -19.69 19.86 7.39
N LEU A 164 -19.84 18.62 6.96
CA LEU A 164 -18.90 17.96 6.03
C LEU A 164 -19.37 18.10 4.58
N PRO A 165 -18.47 17.96 3.59
CA PRO A 165 -18.84 17.88 2.19
C PRO A 165 -19.82 16.72 1.92
N ASP A 166 -20.64 16.85 0.85
CA ASP A 166 -21.59 15.80 0.46
C ASP A 166 -20.90 14.47 0.18
N VAL A 167 -19.67 14.49 -0.36
CA VAL A 167 -18.80 13.32 -0.52
C VAL A 167 -17.56 13.52 0.32
N PHE A 168 -17.28 12.56 1.18
CA PHE A 168 -16.14 12.58 2.08
C PHE A 168 -15.46 11.21 2.10
N GLU A 169 -14.16 11.17 1.84
CA GLU A 169 -13.35 9.96 1.91
C GLU A 169 -12.33 10.05 3.03
N VAL A 170 -12.23 8.98 3.82
CA VAL A 170 -11.25 8.83 4.89
C VAL A 170 -10.42 7.60 4.60
N ARG A 171 -9.10 7.72 4.78
CA ARG A 171 -8.17 6.60 4.70
C ARG A 171 -7.56 6.37 6.06
N GLY A 172 -7.43 5.11 6.42
CA GLY A 172 -6.91 4.70 7.72
C GLY A 172 -6.41 3.28 7.70
N GLU A 173 -6.01 2.83 8.87
CA GLU A 173 -5.48 1.50 9.11
C GLU A 173 -6.32 0.81 10.18
N VAL A 174 -6.69 -0.45 9.95
CA VAL A 174 -7.34 -1.32 10.95
C VAL A 174 -6.31 -2.30 11.46
N TYR A 175 -6.11 -2.33 12.78
CA TYR A 175 -5.11 -3.17 13.46
C TYR A 175 -5.65 -3.74 14.76
#